data_7d841b607050cd578567af09aeffc5de
#
_entry.id   7d841b607050cd578567af09aeffc5de
#
_cell.length_a   1.000
_cell.length_b   1.000
_cell.length_c   1.000
_cell.angle_alpha   90.00
_cell.angle_beta   90.00
_cell.angle_gamma   90.00
#
_symmetry.space_group_name_H-M   'P 1'
#
loop_
_entity.id
_entity.type
_entity.pdbx_description
1 polymer ?
#
loop_
_entity_poly.entity_id
_entity_poly.type
_entity_poly.pdbx_seq_one_letter_code
_entity_poly.pdbx_strand_id
1 'polypeptide(L)'
;MKKKNIHILWMALTVCVSGCNDLDEVVYSGVTEQTYSYSVNDFIPNIAGAYEPLHGDFVGGYWQTQELTGCCVVTPPNSTGWDDGGIYKRLHFHNWNSELGQISSLWNNYFKGVILCNGAIERLEKEIIPAPSPEKKQQGISELRVLRAYYYWILMDNFGDIPLVTTMSQELPGKTSRAQIYDFIVKELGEAVPDLAEEQDASTYGKLNKWAGKAILANVYLNAEVYT
;
A
#
# COMPACT_ATOMS: atom_id res chain seq x y z
N MET A 1 -31.92 16.29 -61.86
CA MET A 1 -30.95 16.87 -60.90
C MET A 1 -30.84 16.12 -59.55
N LYS A 2 -31.60 15.10 -59.27
CA LYS A 2 -31.56 14.42 -57.94
C LYS A 2 -30.54 13.27 -57.80
N LYS A 3 -30.10 12.64 -58.86
CA LYS A 3 -29.13 11.51 -58.80
C LYS A 3 -27.67 11.92 -58.57
N LYS A 4 -27.25 13.08 -59.09
CA LYS A 4 -25.87 13.58 -58.91
C LYS A 4 -25.52 13.94 -57.46
N ASN A 5 -26.48 14.43 -56.69
CA ASN A 5 -26.26 14.85 -55.29
C ASN A 5 -26.15 13.64 -54.33
N ILE A 6 -26.74 12.48 -54.69
CA ILE A 6 -26.64 11.24 -53.92
C ILE A 6 -25.21 10.68 -53.96
N HIS A 7 -24.57 10.72 -55.11
CA HIS A 7 -23.18 10.23 -55.29
C HIS A 7 -22.18 11.10 -54.56
N ILE A 8 -22.41 12.42 -54.49
CA ILE A 8 -21.56 13.36 -53.74
C ILE A 8 -21.73 13.12 -52.24
N LEU A 9 -22.95 12.85 -51.76
CA LEU A 9 -23.20 12.54 -50.37
C LEU A 9 -22.56 11.20 -49.91
N TRP A 10 -22.63 10.17 -50.79
CA TRP A 10 -21.95 8.90 -50.56
C TRP A 10 -20.43 9.01 -50.56
N MET A 11 -19.86 9.82 -51.45
CA MET A 11 -18.42 10.07 -51.54
C MET A 11 -17.91 10.88 -50.33
N ALA A 12 -18.70 11.83 -49.82
CA ALA A 12 -18.38 12.55 -48.59
C ALA A 12 -18.45 11.66 -47.32
N LEU A 13 -19.39 10.71 -47.28
CA LEU A 13 -19.53 9.78 -46.15
C LEU A 13 -18.36 8.77 -46.10
N THR A 14 -17.82 8.34 -47.24
CA THR A 14 -16.68 7.42 -47.31
C THR A 14 -15.35 8.07 -46.89
N VAL A 15 -15.20 9.37 -47.04
CA VAL A 15 -13.99 10.11 -46.63
C VAL A 15 -13.97 10.32 -45.10
N CYS A 16 -15.14 10.36 -44.43
CA CYS A 16 -15.21 10.51 -42.98
C CYS A 16 -14.88 9.22 -42.20
N VAL A 17 -14.85 8.05 -42.87
CA VAL A 17 -14.56 6.76 -42.20
C VAL A 17 -13.06 6.40 -42.26
N SER A 18 -12.26 7.12 -43.04
CA SER A 18 -10.81 6.91 -43.17
C SER A 18 -9.97 7.81 -42.26
N GLY A 19 -10.59 8.45 -41.24
CA GLY A 19 -9.87 9.19 -40.21
C GLY A 19 -9.11 8.28 -39.27
N CYS A 20 -7.83 8.49 -39.12
CA CYS A 20 -6.85 7.96 -38.21
C CYS A 20 -7.29 6.75 -37.37
N ASN A 21 -6.97 5.54 -37.82
CA ASN A 21 -7.13 4.31 -37.06
C ASN A 21 -5.95 4.00 -36.13
N ASP A 22 -4.99 4.92 -36.03
CA ASP A 22 -3.86 4.78 -35.13
C ASP A 22 -4.18 5.58 -33.85
N LEU A 23 -4.70 4.86 -32.86
CA LEU A 23 -4.98 5.35 -31.52
C LEU A 23 -3.88 4.94 -30.54
N ASP A 24 -2.77 4.40 -31.03
CA ASP A 24 -1.65 4.05 -30.18
C ASP A 24 -0.95 5.34 -29.71
N GLU A 25 -1.13 5.61 -28.42
CA GLU A 25 -0.50 6.76 -27.76
C GLU A 25 1.00 6.52 -27.63
N VAL A 26 1.81 7.32 -28.31
CA VAL A 26 3.27 7.31 -28.14
C VAL A 26 3.66 8.37 -27.12
N VAL A 27 3.99 7.92 -25.91
CA VAL A 27 4.46 8.81 -24.84
C VAL A 27 5.91 9.19 -25.10
N TYR A 28 6.16 10.43 -25.55
CA TYR A 28 7.51 10.96 -25.84
C TYR A 28 8.20 11.57 -24.61
N SER A 29 7.47 11.93 -23.57
CA SER A 29 7.97 12.73 -22.43
C SER A 29 8.00 11.98 -21.10
N GLY A 30 7.69 10.70 -21.07
CA GLY A 30 7.65 9.89 -19.88
C GLY A 30 8.09 8.45 -20.11
N VAL A 31 8.54 7.81 -19.05
CA VAL A 31 8.80 6.36 -19.01
C VAL A 31 7.50 5.69 -18.59
N THR A 32 6.98 4.80 -19.44
CA THR A 32 5.82 3.96 -19.11
C THR A 32 6.27 2.57 -18.69
N GLU A 33 5.42 1.81 -18.02
CA GLU A 33 5.73 0.43 -17.64
C GLU A 33 6.05 -0.46 -18.87
N GLN A 34 5.46 -0.13 -20.03
CA GLN A 34 5.72 -0.84 -21.30
C GLN A 34 7.04 -0.47 -21.96
N THR A 35 7.56 0.72 -21.68
CA THR A 35 8.82 1.24 -22.29
C THR A 35 10.02 1.13 -21.35
N TYR A 36 9.80 0.85 -20.06
CA TYR A 36 10.88 0.68 -19.09
C TYR A 36 11.42 -0.74 -19.10
N SER A 37 12.71 -0.87 -19.28
CA SER A 37 13.43 -2.16 -19.20
C SER A 37 13.98 -2.33 -17.78
N TYR A 38 13.32 -3.16 -16.99
CA TYR A 38 13.79 -3.47 -15.64
C TYR A 38 15.12 -4.24 -15.64
N SER A 39 15.95 -3.94 -14.67
CA SER A 39 17.26 -4.55 -14.45
C SER A 39 17.41 -5.01 -13.00
N VAL A 40 18.50 -5.69 -12.68
CA VAL A 40 18.84 -6.09 -11.30
C VAL A 40 19.00 -4.87 -10.37
N ASN A 41 19.30 -3.68 -10.91
CA ASN A 41 19.42 -2.45 -10.14
C ASN A 41 18.05 -1.96 -9.61
N ASP A 42 16.95 -2.42 -10.18
CA ASP A 42 15.60 -2.07 -9.76
C ASP A 42 15.10 -2.95 -8.59
N PHE A 43 15.86 -3.98 -8.22
CA PHE A 43 15.49 -4.90 -7.15
C PHE A 43 15.33 -4.19 -5.79
N ILE A 44 16.31 -3.43 -5.36
CA ILE A 44 16.26 -2.68 -4.09
C ILE A 44 15.21 -1.56 -4.14
N PRO A 45 15.16 -0.71 -5.18
CA PRO A 45 14.09 0.29 -5.31
C PRO A 45 12.67 -0.30 -5.28
N ASN A 46 12.44 -1.47 -5.87
CA ASN A 46 11.15 -2.16 -5.85
C ASN A 46 10.71 -2.50 -4.41
N ILE A 47 11.63 -3.00 -3.58
CA ILE A 47 11.34 -3.30 -2.18
C ILE A 47 11.20 -2.00 -1.37
N ALA A 48 12.12 -1.06 -1.54
CA ALA A 48 12.14 0.21 -0.82
C ALA A 48 10.87 1.04 -1.05
N GLY A 49 10.30 0.99 -2.25
CA GLY A 49 9.03 1.66 -2.57
C GLY A 49 7.87 1.22 -1.69
N ALA A 50 7.87 -0.02 -1.20
CA ALA A 50 6.83 -0.52 -0.31
C ALA A 50 6.89 0.06 1.11
N TYR A 51 8.02 0.66 1.52
CA TYR A 51 8.18 1.34 2.81
C TYR A 51 7.67 2.79 2.80
N GLU A 52 7.36 3.36 1.63
CA GLU A 52 6.97 4.77 1.50
C GLU A 52 5.82 5.16 2.44
N PRO A 53 4.77 4.33 2.65
CA PRO A 53 3.69 4.66 3.56
C PRO A 53 4.08 4.85 5.03
N LEU A 54 5.24 4.34 5.46
CA LEU A 54 5.75 4.55 6.81
C LEU A 54 6.37 5.94 7.01
N HIS A 55 6.66 6.64 5.90
CA HIS A 55 7.20 7.98 5.95
C HIS A 55 6.13 8.97 6.43
N GLY A 56 6.37 9.64 7.52
CA GLY A 56 5.45 10.62 8.08
C GLY A 56 4.45 10.09 9.11
N ASP A 57 4.29 8.78 9.28
CA ASP A 57 3.37 8.21 10.28
C ASP A 57 3.75 8.54 11.72
N PHE A 58 5.04 8.70 11.99
CA PHE A 58 5.53 9.07 13.31
C PHE A 58 5.20 10.51 13.71
N VAL A 59 4.80 11.38 12.79
CA VAL A 59 4.55 12.80 13.07
C VAL A 59 3.08 13.19 12.92
N GLY A 60 2.32 12.55 12.06
CA GLY A 60 1.00 13.05 11.68
C GLY A 60 -0.13 12.02 11.62
N GLY A 61 0.14 10.77 11.32
CA GLY A 61 -0.88 9.77 11.05
C GLY A 61 -1.20 8.89 12.25
N TYR A 62 -0.59 7.72 12.26
CA TYR A 62 -0.81 6.68 13.26
C TYR A 62 -0.52 7.16 14.69
N TRP A 63 0.63 7.83 14.93
CA TRP A 63 0.99 8.33 16.24
C TRP A 63 -0.07 9.27 16.85
N GLN A 64 -0.55 10.25 16.07
CA GLN A 64 -1.58 11.18 16.57
C GLN A 64 -2.88 10.47 16.95
N THR A 65 -3.32 9.51 16.13
CA THR A 65 -4.54 8.76 16.44
C THR A 65 -4.38 7.93 17.72
N GLN A 66 -3.24 7.28 17.93
CA GLN A 66 -3.01 6.45 19.13
C GLN A 66 -2.87 7.30 20.39
N GLU A 67 -2.01 8.32 20.39
CA GLU A 67 -1.69 9.09 21.59
C GLU A 67 -2.85 9.96 22.06
N LEU A 68 -3.60 10.56 21.11
CA LEU A 68 -4.74 11.42 21.45
C LEU A 68 -5.96 10.61 21.92
N THR A 69 -6.22 9.46 21.33
CA THR A 69 -7.31 8.58 21.75
C THR A 69 -6.97 7.79 23.03
N GLY A 70 -5.69 7.47 23.23
CA GLY A 70 -5.19 6.81 24.44
C GLY A 70 -5.12 7.72 25.67
N CYS A 71 -5.53 8.98 25.56
CA CYS A 71 -5.48 9.99 26.64
C CYS A 71 -4.09 10.29 27.18
N CYS A 72 -3.02 9.84 26.53
CA CYS A 72 -1.64 10.09 26.94
C CYS A 72 -1.17 11.51 26.60
N VAL A 73 -1.78 12.12 25.56
CA VAL A 73 -1.46 13.47 25.08
C VAL A 73 -2.74 14.27 24.91
N VAL A 74 -2.69 15.54 25.25
CA VAL A 74 -3.73 16.54 24.94
C VAL A 74 -3.14 17.67 24.14
N THR A 75 -3.82 18.10 23.11
CA THR A 75 -3.40 19.23 22.28
C THR A 75 -4.49 20.31 22.34
N PRO A 76 -4.41 21.23 23.34
CA PRO A 76 -5.36 22.33 23.44
C PRO A 76 -5.08 23.38 22.36
N PRO A 77 -6.12 24.04 21.81
CA PRO A 77 -5.92 25.21 20.99
C PRO A 77 -5.19 26.29 21.78
N ASN A 78 -4.27 27.00 21.15
CA ASN A 78 -3.52 28.05 21.82
C ASN A 78 -4.12 29.44 21.54
N SER A 79 -3.87 30.38 22.45
CA SER A 79 -4.38 31.74 22.37
C SER A 79 -3.78 32.61 21.24
N THR A 80 -2.74 32.09 20.55
CA THR A 80 -2.04 32.81 19.47
C THR A 80 -2.55 32.44 18.07
N GLY A 81 -3.72 31.81 17.98
CA GLY A 81 -4.46 31.62 16.72
C GLY A 81 -4.25 30.29 16.04
N TRP A 82 -3.60 29.30 16.68
CA TRP A 82 -3.61 27.96 16.15
C TRP A 82 -4.89 27.24 16.60
N ASP A 83 -5.72 26.95 15.62
CA ASP A 83 -6.93 26.16 15.78
C ASP A 83 -6.92 25.06 14.71
N ASP A 84 -6.98 23.81 15.17
CA ASP A 84 -7.07 22.63 14.32
C ASP A 84 -8.50 22.33 13.83
N GLY A 85 -9.44 23.24 14.05
CA GLY A 85 -10.86 22.99 13.81
C GLY A 85 -11.48 22.00 14.78
N GLY A 86 -10.84 21.75 15.93
CA GLY A 86 -11.30 20.82 16.96
C GLY A 86 -11.00 19.35 16.65
N ILE A 87 -10.12 19.04 15.70
CA ILE A 87 -9.77 17.68 15.29
C ILE A 87 -9.17 16.89 16.45
N TYR A 88 -8.16 17.42 17.13
CA TYR A 88 -7.49 16.75 18.24
C TYR A 88 -8.43 16.57 19.45
N LYS A 89 -9.31 17.53 19.69
CA LYS A 89 -10.35 17.41 20.70
C LYS A 89 -11.34 16.29 20.39
N ARG A 90 -11.72 16.13 19.11
CA ARG A 90 -12.59 15.03 18.66
C ARG A 90 -11.94 13.68 18.86
N LEU A 91 -10.63 13.53 18.56
CA LEU A 91 -9.87 12.33 18.82
C LEU A 91 -9.82 12.02 20.31
N HIS A 92 -9.48 13.01 21.15
CA HIS A 92 -9.38 12.84 22.62
C HIS A 92 -10.72 12.42 23.26
N PHE A 93 -11.85 12.98 22.81
CA PHE A 93 -13.18 12.63 23.32
C PHE A 93 -13.85 11.46 22.60
N HIS A 94 -13.11 10.73 21.77
CA HIS A 94 -13.63 9.59 21.01
C HIS A 94 -14.87 9.95 20.15
N ASN A 95 -14.87 11.14 19.58
CA ASN A 95 -15.97 11.68 18.80
C ASN A 95 -15.56 11.89 17.32
N TRP A 96 -14.98 10.85 16.72
CA TRP A 96 -14.60 10.84 15.31
C TRP A 96 -15.61 10.10 14.45
N ASN A 97 -15.49 10.29 13.15
CA ASN A 97 -16.18 9.54 12.12
C ASN A 97 -15.21 9.25 10.96
N SER A 98 -15.66 8.51 9.96
CA SER A 98 -14.86 8.14 8.78
C SER A 98 -14.42 9.34 7.92
N GLU A 99 -15.06 10.50 8.06
CA GLU A 99 -14.74 11.73 7.33
C GLU A 99 -13.60 12.51 7.98
N LEU A 100 -13.23 12.18 9.22
CA LEU A 100 -12.11 12.82 9.88
C LEU A 100 -10.81 12.46 9.14
N GLY A 101 -10.07 13.48 8.69
CA GLY A 101 -8.89 13.32 7.85
C GLY A 101 -7.85 12.35 8.41
N GLN A 102 -7.62 12.35 9.74
CA GLN A 102 -6.69 11.43 10.40
C GLN A 102 -7.12 9.97 10.27
N ILE A 103 -8.42 9.70 10.39
CA ILE A 103 -8.97 8.33 10.28
C ILE A 103 -8.91 7.84 8.83
N SER A 104 -9.37 8.67 7.88
CA SER A 104 -9.33 8.32 6.46
C SER A 104 -7.89 8.21 5.92
N SER A 105 -6.98 9.07 6.39
CA SER A 105 -5.57 9.00 6.02
C SER A 105 -4.90 7.72 6.53
N LEU A 106 -5.17 7.32 7.77
CA LEU A 106 -4.68 6.06 8.33
C LEU A 106 -5.11 4.87 7.47
N TRP A 107 -6.40 4.77 7.14
CA TRP A 107 -6.93 3.74 6.26
C TRP A 107 -6.22 3.72 4.90
N ASN A 108 -6.23 4.86 4.21
CA ASN A 108 -5.69 4.96 2.86
C ASN A 108 -4.19 4.69 2.80
N ASN A 109 -3.43 5.20 3.77
CA ASN A 109 -1.98 5.06 3.81
C ASN A 109 -1.56 3.60 4.00
N TYR A 110 -2.17 2.89 4.95
CA TYR A 110 -1.81 1.49 5.21
C TYR A 110 -2.33 0.54 4.13
N PHE A 111 -3.51 0.78 3.53
CA PHE A 111 -3.92 0.02 2.35
C PHE A 111 -3.04 0.31 1.13
N LYS A 112 -2.55 1.53 0.94
CA LYS A 112 -1.51 1.84 -0.05
C LYS A 112 -0.28 0.95 0.18
N GLY A 113 0.16 0.80 1.44
CA GLY A 113 1.26 -0.09 1.80
C GLY A 113 1.01 -1.54 1.40
N VAL A 114 -0.18 -2.07 1.66
CA VAL A 114 -0.58 -3.42 1.22
C VAL A 114 -0.48 -3.57 -0.30
N ILE A 115 -1.01 -2.60 -1.05
CA ILE A 115 -0.99 -2.62 -2.53
C ILE A 115 0.45 -2.56 -3.05
N LEU A 116 1.30 -1.71 -2.47
CA LEU A 116 2.71 -1.60 -2.85
C LEU A 116 3.46 -2.90 -2.58
N CYS A 117 3.22 -3.57 -1.45
CA CYS A 117 3.79 -4.88 -1.16
C CYS A 117 3.31 -5.94 -2.17
N ASN A 118 2.02 -6.01 -2.46
CA ASN A 118 1.47 -6.96 -3.42
C ASN A 118 2.08 -6.78 -4.81
N GLY A 119 2.14 -5.54 -5.30
CA GLY A 119 2.73 -5.24 -6.61
C GLY A 119 4.24 -5.54 -6.66
N ALA A 120 4.97 -5.24 -5.58
CA ALA A 120 6.40 -5.56 -5.50
C ALA A 120 6.67 -7.06 -5.47
N ILE A 121 5.88 -7.83 -4.71
CA ILE A 121 5.95 -9.30 -4.68
C ILE A 121 5.67 -9.87 -6.06
N GLU A 122 4.58 -9.44 -6.69
CA GLU A 122 4.19 -9.94 -8.02
C GLU A 122 5.26 -9.70 -9.07
N ARG A 123 5.91 -8.52 -9.07
CA ARG A 123 7.03 -8.22 -10.00
C ARG A 123 8.25 -9.13 -9.79
N LEU A 124 8.53 -9.52 -8.55
CA LEU A 124 9.62 -10.45 -8.24
C LEU A 124 9.23 -11.91 -8.59
N GLU A 125 8.01 -12.33 -8.27
CA GLU A 125 7.53 -13.69 -8.58
C GLU A 125 7.47 -13.95 -10.08
N LYS A 126 6.95 -12.99 -10.86
CA LYS A 126 6.87 -13.04 -12.33
C LYS A 126 8.19 -12.73 -13.04
N GLU A 127 9.25 -12.47 -12.29
CA GLU A 127 10.58 -12.12 -12.83
C GLU A 127 10.60 -10.90 -13.73
N ILE A 128 9.62 -10.00 -13.57
CA ILE A 128 9.59 -8.70 -14.24
C ILE A 128 10.79 -7.86 -13.79
N ILE A 129 11.12 -7.92 -12.50
CA ILE A 129 12.34 -7.35 -11.93
C ILE A 129 13.26 -8.51 -11.55
N PRO A 130 14.42 -8.64 -12.21
CA PRO A 130 15.37 -9.70 -11.88
C PRO A 130 16.02 -9.45 -10.53
N ALA A 131 16.14 -10.51 -9.73
CA ALA A 131 16.86 -10.49 -8.46
C ALA A 131 18.36 -10.84 -8.66
N PRO A 132 19.25 -10.37 -7.77
CA PRO A 132 20.69 -10.69 -7.85
C PRO A 132 21.00 -12.18 -7.72
N SER A 133 20.20 -12.91 -6.96
CA SER A 133 20.26 -14.39 -6.83
C SER A 133 18.89 -14.92 -6.37
N PRO A 134 18.66 -16.27 -6.48
CA PRO A 134 17.44 -16.89 -5.96
C PRO A 134 17.23 -16.64 -4.46
N GLU A 135 18.29 -16.66 -3.66
CA GLU A 135 18.25 -16.40 -2.22
C GLU A 135 17.85 -14.94 -1.95
N LYS A 136 18.40 -14.00 -2.71
CA LYS A 136 18.01 -12.58 -2.60
C LYS A 136 16.57 -12.33 -3.05
N LYS A 137 16.10 -13.05 -4.07
CA LYS A 137 14.69 -13.05 -4.48
C LYS A 137 13.80 -13.46 -3.31
N GLN A 138 14.10 -14.62 -2.69
CA GLN A 138 13.33 -15.13 -1.57
C GLN A 138 13.37 -14.17 -0.36
N GLN A 139 14.54 -13.66 0.00
CA GLN A 139 14.67 -12.66 1.05
C GLN A 139 13.82 -11.41 0.78
N GLY A 140 13.84 -10.88 -0.45
CA GLY A 140 13.06 -9.70 -0.82
C GLY A 140 11.55 -9.95 -0.77
N ILE A 141 11.09 -11.10 -1.23
CA ILE A 141 9.68 -11.50 -1.12
C ILE A 141 9.28 -11.63 0.35
N SER A 142 10.10 -12.28 1.17
CA SER A 142 9.83 -12.46 2.60
C SER A 142 9.83 -11.13 3.36
N GLU A 143 10.72 -10.19 3.02
CA GLU A 143 10.71 -8.84 3.58
C GLU A 143 9.40 -8.10 3.25
N LEU A 144 8.94 -8.17 2.01
CA LEU A 144 7.67 -7.57 1.58
C LEU A 144 6.45 -8.25 2.24
N ARG A 145 6.48 -9.57 2.45
CA ARG A 145 5.42 -10.29 3.19
C ARG A 145 5.36 -9.85 4.64
N VAL A 146 6.49 -9.71 5.32
CA VAL A 146 6.54 -9.20 6.71
C VAL A 146 6.05 -7.76 6.79
N LEU A 147 6.42 -6.91 5.83
CA LEU A 147 5.93 -5.54 5.75
C LEU A 147 4.43 -5.47 5.50
N ARG A 148 3.90 -6.32 4.61
CA ARG A 148 2.45 -6.45 4.36
C ARG A 148 1.70 -6.91 5.61
N ALA A 149 2.25 -7.88 6.34
CA ALA A 149 1.68 -8.34 7.60
C ALA A 149 1.65 -7.22 8.66
N TYR A 150 2.69 -6.39 8.72
CA TYR A 150 2.72 -5.21 9.56
C TYR A 150 1.60 -4.22 9.19
N TYR A 151 1.40 -3.90 7.91
CA TYR A 151 0.31 -3.04 7.48
C TYR A 151 -1.06 -3.61 7.84
N TYR A 152 -1.27 -4.90 7.65
CA TYR A 152 -2.50 -5.56 8.06
C TYR A 152 -2.70 -5.57 9.56
N TRP A 153 -1.64 -5.71 10.36
CA TRP A 153 -1.75 -5.61 11.81
C TRP A 153 -2.26 -4.23 12.24
N ILE A 154 -1.67 -3.14 11.72
CA ILE A 154 -2.12 -1.78 12.03
C ILE A 154 -3.57 -1.55 11.57
N LEU A 155 -3.94 -2.02 10.37
CA LEU A 155 -5.32 -1.91 9.87
C LEU A 155 -6.31 -2.69 10.73
N MET A 156 -5.99 -3.93 11.07
CA MET A 156 -6.82 -4.80 11.91
C MET A 156 -6.99 -4.24 13.33
N ASP A 157 -5.92 -3.73 13.92
CA ASP A 157 -5.92 -3.15 15.25
C ASP A 157 -6.83 -1.92 15.34
N ASN A 158 -6.79 -1.06 14.33
CA ASN A 158 -7.55 0.18 14.30
C ASN A 158 -8.98 0.05 13.78
N PHE A 159 -9.25 -0.87 12.86
CA PHE A 159 -10.54 -0.94 12.13
C PHE A 159 -11.29 -2.25 12.33
N GLY A 160 -10.71 -3.24 12.97
CA GLY A 160 -11.31 -4.54 13.20
C GLY A 160 -11.41 -5.38 11.93
N ASP A 161 -12.64 -5.62 11.45
CA ASP A 161 -12.87 -6.36 10.21
C ASP A 161 -12.55 -5.49 8.99
N ILE A 162 -11.67 -5.97 8.13
CA ILE A 162 -11.14 -5.25 6.98
C ILE A 162 -11.06 -6.14 5.73
N PRO A 163 -10.97 -5.59 4.52
CA PRO A 163 -10.70 -6.36 3.31
C PRO A 163 -9.32 -7.05 3.37
N LEU A 164 -9.25 -8.31 2.93
CA LEU A 164 -7.99 -9.05 2.76
C LEU A 164 -7.66 -9.20 1.28
N VAL A 165 -6.57 -8.55 0.85
CA VAL A 165 -6.08 -8.55 -0.54
C VAL A 165 -4.61 -8.93 -0.54
N THR A 166 -4.26 -10.03 -1.21
CA THR A 166 -2.88 -10.53 -1.28
C THR A 166 -2.30 -10.52 -2.69
N THR A 167 -3.08 -10.05 -3.67
CA THR A 167 -2.71 -10.01 -5.10
C THR A 167 -3.15 -8.69 -5.72
N MET A 168 -2.65 -8.39 -6.91
CA MET A 168 -3.07 -7.22 -7.72
C MET A 168 -4.35 -7.54 -8.52
N SER A 169 -5.43 -7.87 -7.82
CA SER A 169 -6.76 -8.08 -8.44
C SER A 169 -7.51 -6.76 -8.57
N GLN A 170 -8.32 -6.65 -9.63
CA GLN A 170 -9.26 -5.53 -9.82
C GLN A 170 -10.63 -5.78 -9.15
N GLU A 171 -10.85 -6.97 -8.59
CA GLU A 171 -12.06 -7.27 -7.86
C GLU A 171 -12.09 -6.54 -6.53
N LEU A 172 -13.23 -5.93 -6.20
CA LEU A 172 -13.41 -5.31 -4.90
C LEU A 172 -13.59 -6.42 -3.85
N PRO A 173 -12.64 -6.53 -2.88
CA PRO A 173 -12.71 -7.58 -1.88
C PRO A 173 -13.86 -7.35 -0.91
N GLY A 174 -14.48 -8.44 -0.47
CA GLY A 174 -15.39 -8.42 0.66
C GLY A 174 -14.66 -8.14 1.98
N LYS A 175 -15.46 -7.86 3.01
CA LYS A 175 -14.97 -7.69 4.37
C LYS A 175 -14.58 -9.04 4.97
N THR A 176 -13.40 -9.12 5.56
CA THR A 176 -12.84 -10.29 6.27
C THR A 176 -12.86 -10.03 7.76
N SER A 177 -13.22 -11.01 8.58
CA SER A 177 -13.27 -10.83 10.03
C SER A 177 -11.89 -10.60 10.63
N ARG A 178 -11.85 -9.86 11.74
CA ARG A 178 -10.60 -9.58 12.47
C ARG A 178 -9.84 -10.85 12.84
N ALA A 179 -10.52 -11.89 13.28
CA ALA A 179 -9.91 -13.18 13.60
C ALA A 179 -9.23 -13.83 12.36
N GLN A 180 -9.87 -13.78 11.21
CA GLN A 180 -9.27 -14.28 9.97
C GLN A 180 -8.07 -13.45 9.51
N ILE A 181 -8.09 -12.13 9.72
CA ILE A 181 -6.93 -11.26 9.45
C ILE A 181 -5.79 -11.59 10.42
N TYR A 182 -6.09 -11.82 11.69
CA TYR A 182 -5.10 -12.26 12.67
C TYR A 182 -4.43 -13.57 12.23
N ASP A 183 -5.21 -14.59 11.86
CA ASP A 183 -4.68 -15.87 11.37
C ASP A 183 -3.78 -15.68 10.15
N PHE A 184 -4.18 -14.82 9.22
CA PHE A 184 -3.37 -14.45 8.06
C PHE A 184 -2.04 -13.82 8.46
N ILE A 185 -2.05 -12.83 9.38
CA ILE A 185 -0.84 -12.15 9.87
C ILE A 185 0.11 -13.13 10.53
N VAL A 186 -0.39 -13.99 11.42
CA VAL A 186 0.43 -15.00 12.12
C VAL A 186 1.06 -15.96 11.12
N LYS A 187 0.30 -16.43 10.13
CA LYS A 187 0.81 -17.28 9.06
C LYS A 187 1.89 -16.59 8.23
N GLU A 188 1.63 -15.38 7.75
CA GLU A 188 2.59 -14.60 6.94
C GLU A 188 3.91 -14.39 7.69
N LEU A 189 3.84 -13.96 8.94
CA LEU A 189 5.03 -13.75 9.77
C LEU A 189 5.76 -15.05 10.09
N GLY A 190 5.01 -16.13 10.40
CA GLY A 190 5.58 -17.44 10.70
C GLY A 190 6.37 -18.04 9.54
N GLU A 191 5.88 -17.84 8.31
CA GLU A 191 6.52 -18.33 7.10
C GLU A 191 7.67 -17.43 6.60
N ALA A 192 7.51 -16.11 6.68
CA ALA A 192 8.44 -15.17 6.05
C ALA A 192 9.61 -14.73 6.96
N VAL A 193 9.40 -14.64 8.28
CA VAL A 193 10.46 -14.19 9.22
C VAL A 193 11.72 -15.08 9.20
N PRO A 194 11.63 -16.42 9.06
CA PRO A 194 12.82 -17.27 8.98
C PRO A 194 13.78 -16.91 7.85
N ASP A 195 13.29 -16.39 6.73
CA ASP A 195 14.09 -16.07 5.54
C ASP A 195 14.77 -14.70 5.62
N LEU A 196 14.37 -13.85 6.58
CA LEU A 196 14.95 -12.53 6.74
C LEU A 196 16.40 -12.58 7.23
N ALA A 197 17.17 -11.55 6.87
CA ALA A 197 18.52 -11.37 7.38
C ALA A 197 18.54 -11.26 8.91
N GLU A 198 19.55 -11.86 9.53
CA GLU A 198 19.75 -11.87 10.99
C GLU A 198 20.70 -10.77 11.45
N GLU A 199 21.56 -10.31 10.53
CA GLU A 199 22.55 -9.30 10.77
C GLU A 199 21.93 -7.97 11.18
N GLN A 200 22.66 -7.23 12.04
CA GLN A 200 22.28 -5.89 12.51
C GLN A 200 23.41 -4.91 12.19
N ASP A 201 23.63 -4.65 10.92
CA ASP A 201 24.70 -3.81 10.41
C ASP A 201 24.21 -2.88 9.28
N ALA A 202 25.14 -2.26 8.57
CA ALA A 202 24.82 -1.35 7.48
C ALA A 202 24.03 -2.01 6.33
N SER A 203 24.10 -3.33 6.15
CA SER A 203 23.38 -4.06 5.09
C SER A 203 21.89 -4.20 5.37
N THR A 204 21.50 -4.14 6.66
CA THR A 204 20.10 -4.25 7.13
C THR A 204 19.56 -2.93 7.67
N TYR A 205 20.33 -1.85 7.62
CA TYR A 205 19.88 -0.54 8.06
C TYR A 205 18.67 -0.05 7.24
N GLY A 206 17.60 0.33 7.94
CA GLY A 206 16.36 0.78 7.31
C GLY A 206 15.52 -0.32 6.65
N LYS A 207 15.80 -1.60 6.95
CA LYS A 207 15.07 -2.77 6.44
C LYS A 207 14.48 -3.59 7.59
N LEU A 208 13.44 -4.35 7.29
CA LEU A 208 12.95 -5.38 8.20
C LEU A 208 13.93 -6.56 8.19
N ASN A 209 14.49 -6.84 9.35
CA ASN A 209 15.30 -8.03 9.60
C ASN A 209 14.52 -9.06 10.45
N LYS A 210 15.12 -10.20 10.71
CA LYS A 210 14.52 -11.27 11.49
C LYS A 210 14.04 -10.81 12.88
N TRP A 211 14.79 -9.91 13.52
CA TRP A 211 14.46 -9.42 14.86
C TRP A 211 13.27 -8.48 14.84
N ALA A 212 13.18 -7.60 13.84
CA ALA A 212 12.02 -6.75 13.62
C ALA A 212 10.75 -7.59 13.37
N GLY A 213 10.84 -8.61 12.50
CA GLY A 213 9.74 -9.53 12.25
C GLY A 213 9.29 -10.28 13.50
N LYS A 214 10.24 -10.78 14.32
CA LYS A 214 9.91 -11.42 15.61
C LYS A 214 9.25 -10.45 16.59
N ALA A 215 9.67 -9.19 16.63
CA ALA A 215 9.08 -8.18 17.50
C ALA A 215 7.63 -7.87 17.08
N ILE A 216 7.35 -7.78 15.79
CA ILE A 216 5.98 -7.63 15.26
C ILE A 216 5.13 -8.84 15.69
N LEU A 217 5.62 -10.07 15.46
CA LEU A 217 4.91 -11.29 15.81
C LEU A 217 4.63 -11.38 17.31
N ALA A 218 5.58 -10.98 18.16
CA ALA A 218 5.39 -10.95 19.60
C ALA A 218 4.27 -9.98 20.02
N ASN A 219 4.19 -8.80 19.41
CA ASN A 219 3.10 -7.84 19.65
C ASN A 219 1.74 -8.38 19.17
N VAL A 220 1.71 -9.06 18.02
CA VAL A 220 0.49 -9.70 17.50
C VAL A 220 0.00 -10.77 18.47
N TYR A 221 0.89 -11.64 19.00
CA TYR A 221 0.54 -12.67 19.98
C TYR A 221 0.11 -12.09 21.31
N LEU A 222 0.75 -11.03 21.79
CA LEU A 222 0.41 -10.39 23.05
C LEU A 222 -1.06 -9.90 23.07
N ASN A 223 -1.58 -9.50 21.94
CA ASN A 223 -2.94 -9.00 21.78
C ASN A 223 -3.92 -10.03 21.16
N ALA A 224 -3.53 -11.30 21.08
CA ALA A 224 -4.33 -12.35 20.44
C ALA A 224 -5.78 -12.44 20.99
N GLU A 225 -5.97 -12.32 22.30
CA GLU A 225 -7.29 -12.36 22.94
C GLU A 225 -8.22 -11.23 22.45
N VAL A 226 -7.65 -10.08 22.07
CA VAL A 226 -8.43 -8.96 21.54
C VAL A 226 -8.81 -9.20 20.07
N TYR A 227 -8.00 -9.95 19.34
CA TYR A 227 -8.16 -10.13 17.89
C TYR A 227 -9.01 -11.36 17.55
N THR A 228 -9.06 -12.35 18.41
CA THR A 228 -9.78 -13.62 18.22
C THR A 228 -11.01 -13.70 19.10
#